data_b7a68bf332051b8ea0b05822eabd7ea4
#
_entry.id   b7a68bf332051b8ea0b05822eabd7ea4
#
_cell.length_a   1.000
_cell.length_b   1.000
_cell.length_c   1.000
_cell.angle_alpha   90.00
_cell.angle_beta   90.00
_cell.angle_gamma   90.00
#
_symmetry.space_group_name_H-M   'P 1'
#
loop_
_entity.id
_entity.type
_entity.pdbx_description
1 polymer ?
#
loop_
_entity_poly.entity_id
_entity_poly.type
_entity_poly.pdbx_seq_one_letter_code
_entity_poly.pdbx_strand_id
1 'polypeptide(L)'
;MAWCEFGDIDHEGHDRGWKLAKHIDALILEITDRITELLAAGWKRVRVVTDHGWLLLPGGLPKIDLPSALADNKWGRCASLKPEATSEERLYPWYWNPNRYFALADGVSCFKKGEEYTHGGLSLQECLTLHLTVTRGESAQAATSVEFTDVVWRGLRCTVAVDGNFSGLSLDVRSQAGDSSSSVVVGSKPLKDNGTASVVVEDNYQIGRASCRERV
;
A
#
# COMPACT_ATOMS: atom_id res chain seq x y z
N MET A 1 -8.14 26.23 1.07
CA MET A 1 -7.38 25.02 1.34
C MET A 1 -7.33 24.81 2.85
N ALA A 2 -7.53 23.60 3.35
CA ALA A 2 -7.39 23.26 4.75
C ALA A 2 -6.46 22.06 4.88
N TRP A 3 -5.84 21.91 6.04
CA TRP A 3 -5.03 20.76 6.43
C TRP A 3 -5.62 20.17 7.70
N CYS A 4 -5.71 18.87 7.77
CA CYS A 4 -6.06 18.15 8.99
C CYS A 4 -5.26 16.84 9.05
N GLU A 5 -4.95 16.42 10.23
CA GLU A 5 -4.39 15.11 10.54
C GLU A 5 -5.56 14.20 10.92
N PHE A 6 -5.56 12.99 10.41
CA PHE A 6 -6.64 12.04 10.64
C PHE A 6 -6.13 10.60 10.50
N GLY A 7 -6.66 9.73 11.34
CA GLY A 7 -6.28 8.33 11.43
C GLY A 7 -5.30 8.07 12.56
N ASP A 8 -5.25 6.83 13.02
CA ASP A 8 -4.47 6.40 14.19
C ASP A 8 -3.66 5.13 13.92
N ILE A 9 -3.37 4.88 12.64
CA ILE A 9 -2.75 3.62 12.21
C ILE A 9 -1.37 3.44 12.85
N ASP A 10 -0.58 4.49 12.93
CA ASP A 10 0.76 4.43 13.50
C ASP A 10 0.72 4.13 15.01
N HIS A 11 -0.12 4.83 15.75
CA HIS A 11 -0.30 4.60 17.18
C HIS A 11 -0.82 3.17 17.47
N GLU A 12 -1.85 2.74 16.76
CA GLU A 12 -2.38 1.37 16.86
C GLU A 12 -1.32 0.31 16.48
N GLY A 13 -0.44 0.61 15.54
CA GLY A 13 0.68 -0.24 15.18
C GLY A 13 1.68 -0.41 16.32
N HIS A 14 2.07 0.68 16.96
CA HIS A 14 2.97 0.65 18.11
C HIS A 14 2.35 -0.07 19.31
N ASP A 15 1.06 0.13 19.56
CA ASP A 15 0.37 -0.46 20.72
C ASP A 15 0.05 -1.95 20.52
N ARG A 16 -0.30 -2.36 19.30
CA ARG A 16 -0.83 -3.70 19.01
C ARG A 16 0.14 -4.62 18.32
N GLY A 17 1.24 -4.10 17.78
CA GLY A 17 2.17 -4.87 16.96
C GLY A 17 1.47 -5.55 15.77
N TRP A 18 1.76 -6.83 15.53
CA TRP A 18 1.20 -7.58 14.41
C TRP A 18 -0.34 -7.68 14.41
N LYS A 19 -0.98 -7.46 15.56
CA LYS A 19 -2.45 -7.48 15.66
C LYS A 19 -3.10 -6.33 14.91
N LEU A 20 -2.36 -5.28 14.56
CA LEU A 20 -2.82 -4.20 13.69
C LEU A 20 -3.47 -4.76 12.41
N ALA A 21 -2.92 -5.83 11.84
CA ALA A 21 -3.45 -6.45 10.63
C ALA A 21 -4.94 -6.83 10.72
N LYS A 22 -5.48 -7.06 11.92
CA LYS A 22 -6.89 -7.37 12.14
C LYS A 22 -7.79 -6.13 12.20
N HIS A 23 -7.20 -4.96 12.38
CA HIS A 23 -7.92 -3.69 12.57
C HIS A 23 -7.77 -2.74 11.39
N ILE A 24 -6.84 -3.04 10.46
CA ILE A 24 -6.50 -2.14 9.37
C ILE A 24 -7.69 -1.78 8.48
N ASP A 25 -8.56 -2.74 8.20
CA ASP A 25 -9.75 -2.51 7.37
C ASP A 25 -10.73 -1.52 8.02
N ALA A 26 -10.92 -1.61 9.34
CA ALA A 26 -11.76 -0.67 10.08
C ALA A 26 -11.17 0.75 10.06
N LEU A 27 -9.86 0.88 10.25
CA LEU A 27 -9.17 2.17 10.20
C LEU A 27 -9.22 2.80 8.79
N ILE A 28 -9.09 1.98 7.76
CA ILE A 28 -9.23 2.44 6.36
C ILE A 28 -10.68 2.89 6.09
N LEU A 29 -11.67 2.19 6.62
CA LEU A 29 -13.06 2.58 6.48
C LEU A 29 -13.33 3.95 7.11
N GLU A 30 -12.81 4.21 8.31
CA GLU A 30 -12.93 5.52 8.97
C GLU A 30 -12.35 6.66 8.12
N ILE A 31 -11.18 6.42 7.49
CA ILE A 31 -10.55 7.38 6.57
C ILE A 31 -11.43 7.60 5.35
N THR A 32 -12.01 6.54 4.81
CA THR A 32 -12.89 6.57 3.64
C THR A 32 -14.17 7.34 3.94
N ASP A 33 -14.77 7.11 5.09
CA ASP A 33 -15.96 7.84 5.56
C ASP A 33 -15.65 9.33 5.72
N ARG A 34 -14.49 9.64 6.31
CA ARG A 34 -14.05 11.04 6.45
C ARG A 34 -13.85 11.74 5.11
N ILE A 35 -13.26 11.07 4.13
CA ILE A 35 -13.11 11.61 2.77
C ILE A 35 -14.49 11.87 2.15
N THR A 36 -15.40 10.92 2.31
CA THR A 36 -16.78 11.01 1.81
C THR A 36 -17.54 12.19 2.41
N GLU A 37 -17.45 12.39 3.74
CA GLU A 37 -18.02 13.54 4.44
C GLU A 37 -17.48 14.87 3.92
N LEU A 38 -16.17 14.97 3.71
CA LEU A 38 -15.55 16.19 3.18
C LEU A 38 -16.06 16.50 1.78
N LEU A 39 -16.14 15.51 0.91
CA LEU A 39 -16.68 15.69 -0.43
C LEU A 39 -18.17 16.06 -0.39
N ALA A 40 -18.96 15.45 0.50
CA ALA A 40 -20.36 15.79 0.70
C ALA A 40 -20.54 17.22 1.22
N ALA A 41 -19.65 17.70 2.08
CA ALA A 41 -19.61 19.07 2.58
C ALA A 41 -19.17 20.12 1.53
N GLY A 42 -18.92 19.70 0.29
CA GLY A 42 -18.64 20.61 -0.84
C GLY A 42 -17.17 20.82 -1.16
N TRP A 43 -16.25 20.09 -0.52
CA TRP A 43 -14.86 20.08 -0.95
C TRP A 43 -14.74 19.42 -2.33
N LYS A 44 -14.11 20.10 -3.27
CA LYS A 44 -13.98 19.59 -4.66
C LYS A 44 -12.91 18.49 -4.80
N ARG A 45 -11.94 18.49 -3.88
CA ARG A 45 -10.81 17.58 -3.90
C ARG A 45 -10.28 17.36 -2.50
N VAL A 46 -10.07 16.11 -2.14
CA VAL A 46 -9.39 15.70 -0.91
C VAL A 46 -8.08 15.03 -1.33
N ARG A 47 -6.98 15.48 -0.76
CA ARG A 47 -5.66 14.89 -0.97
C ARG A 47 -5.24 14.19 0.32
N VAL A 48 -4.99 12.89 0.23
CA VAL A 48 -4.45 12.08 1.31
C VAL A 48 -2.97 11.93 1.10
N VAL A 49 -2.18 12.23 2.11
CA VAL A 49 -0.74 12.06 2.12
C VAL A 49 -0.32 11.40 3.42
N THR A 50 0.72 10.58 3.38
CA THR A 50 1.33 9.99 4.56
C THR A 50 2.79 10.40 4.64
N ASP A 51 3.35 10.48 5.81
CA ASP A 51 4.75 10.87 6.06
C ASP A 51 5.70 9.67 5.94
N HIS A 52 5.26 8.49 6.31
CA HIS A 52 6.03 7.24 6.19
C HIS A 52 5.12 6.02 6.08
N GLY A 53 5.72 4.89 5.76
CA GLY A 53 5.13 3.57 5.93
C GLY A 53 5.82 2.83 7.09
N TRP A 54 5.62 1.52 7.20
CA TRP A 54 6.13 0.72 8.32
C TRP A 54 6.50 -0.70 7.91
N LEU A 55 7.23 -1.37 8.79
CA LEU A 55 7.43 -2.82 8.76
C LEU A 55 6.53 -3.48 9.83
N LEU A 56 5.88 -4.57 9.45
CA LEU A 56 5.06 -5.39 10.33
C LEU A 56 5.49 -6.84 10.20
N LEU A 57 6.04 -7.40 11.28
CA LEU A 57 6.54 -8.77 11.27
C LEU A 57 6.09 -9.51 12.53
N PRO A 58 5.18 -10.49 12.41
CA PRO A 58 4.79 -11.33 13.54
C PRO A 58 6.01 -12.03 14.17
N GLY A 59 6.11 -11.95 15.48
CA GLY A 59 7.24 -12.50 16.23
C GLY A 59 8.44 -11.55 16.38
N GLY A 60 8.35 -10.37 15.79
CA GLY A 60 9.33 -9.29 15.91
C GLY A 60 10.45 -9.33 14.86
N LEU A 61 10.97 -8.15 14.56
CA LEU A 61 12.11 -7.98 13.66
C LEU A 61 13.40 -8.52 14.31
N PRO A 62 14.31 -9.09 13.50
CA PRO A 62 15.64 -9.48 13.98
C PRO A 62 16.37 -8.30 14.63
N LYS A 63 16.82 -8.50 15.89
CA LYS A 63 17.58 -7.47 16.60
C LYS A 63 19.03 -7.46 16.13
N ILE A 64 19.53 -6.28 15.82
CA ILE A 64 20.97 -6.01 15.67
C ILE A 64 21.46 -5.14 16.81
N ASP A 65 22.74 -5.27 17.16
CA ASP A 65 23.30 -4.53 18.27
C ASP A 65 23.90 -3.20 17.80
N LEU A 66 23.49 -2.14 18.46
CA LEU A 66 24.17 -0.85 18.44
C LEU A 66 24.53 -0.53 19.91
N PRO A 67 25.83 -0.36 20.24
CA PRO A 67 26.24 -0.07 21.60
C PRO A 67 25.53 1.17 22.16
N SER A 68 24.86 1.03 23.30
CA SER A 68 24.11 2.12 23.93
C SER A 68 25.01 3.31 24.33
N ALA A 69 26.33 3.05 24.51
CA ALA A 69 27.30 4.10 24.80
C ALA A 69 27.47 5.09 23.63
N LEU A 70 27.16 4.67 22.39
CA LEU A 70 27.29 5.49 21.19
C LEU A 70 26.02 6.28 20.86
N ALA A 71 24.85 5.84 21.32
CA ALA A 71 23.57 6.43 20.97
C ALA A 71 23.10 7.44 22.03
N ASP A 72 22.57 8.59 21.55
CA ASP A 72 21.78 9.52 22.38
C ASP A 72 20.37 8.96 22.57
N ASN A 73 19.73 8.64 21.46
CA ASN A 73 18.40 8.03 21.39
C ASN A 73 18.44 6.83 20.45
N LYS A 74 17.67 5.82 20.82
CA LYS A 74 17.58 4.56 20.09
C LYS A 74 16.12 4.18 19.92
N TRP A 75 15.66 4.23 18.69
CA TRP A 75 14.34 3.78 18.27
C TRP A 75 14.43 2.38 17.65
N GLY A 76 13.35 1.88 17.09
CA GLY A 76 13.34 0.57 16.45
C GLY A 76 14.31 0.49 15.28
N ARG A 77 14.12 1.35 14.29
CA ARG A 77 14.85 1.31 13.00
C ARG A 77 15.99 2.30 12.88
N CYS A 78 16.03 3.31 13.73
CA CYS A 78 17.09 4.33 13.71
C CYS A 78 17.59 4.66 15.11
N ALA A 79 18.78 5.25 15.17
CA ALA A 79 19.35 5.79 16.38
C ALA A 79 20.14 7.06 16.09
N SER A 80 19.97 8.11 16.89
CA SER A 80 20.86 9.27 16.84
C SER A 80 22.13 8.99 17.62
N LEU A 81 23.28 9.36 17.06
CA LEU A 81 24.56 9.15 17.71
C LEU A 81 24.95 10.37 18.54
N LYS A 82 25.69 10.11 19.62
CA LYS A 82 26.33 11.14 20.42
C LYS A 82 27.35 11.89 19.55
N PRO A 83 27.58 13.19 19.81
CA PRO A 83 28.69 13.91 19.20
C PRO A 83 30.00 13.11 19.41
N GLU A 84 30.82 13.04 18.36
CA GLU A 84 32.12 12.37 18.36
C GLU A 84 32.08 10.83 18.49
N ALA A 85 30.88 10.22 18.53
CA ALA A 85 30.77 8.75 18.49
C ALA A 85 31.20 8.23 17.12
N THR A 86 32.09 7.23 17.12
CA THR A 86 32.44 6.47 15.92
C THR A 86 31.79 5.11 15.97
N SER A 87 31.28 4.63 14.83
CA SER A 87 30.65 3.32 14.70
C SER A 87 31.10 2.67 13.41
N GLU A 88 31.17 1.35 13.39
CA GLU A 88 31.36 0.57 12.15
C GLU A 88 30.08 0.57 11.27
N GLU A 89 28.96 0.94 11.87
CA GLU A 89 27.68 1.06 11.17
C GLU A 89 27.71 2.21 10.15
N ARG A 90 26.93 2.05 9.11
CA ARG A 90 26.76 3.11 8.10
C ARG A 90 26.03 4.30 8.71
N LEU A 91 26.69 5.46 8.74
CA LEU A 91 26.15 6.67 9.30
C LEU A 91 25.55 7.58 8.23
N TYR A 92 24.41 8.18 8.56
CA TYR A 92 23.71 9.12 7.68
C TYR A 92 23.70 10.50 8.35
N PRO A 93 24.13 11.56 7.64
CA PRO A 93 24.10 12.91 8.19
C PRO A 93 22.66 13.41 8.29
N TRP A 94 22.38 14.20 9.32
CA TRP A 94 21.13 14.92 9.38
C TRP A 94 21.20 16.14 8.44
N TYR A 95 20.23 16.24 7.53
CA TYR A 95 20.23 17.22 6.45
C TYR A 95 20.47 18.67 6.90
N TRP A 96 19.85 19.10 7.99
CA TRP A 96 19.98 20.49 8.51
C TRP A 96 20.85 20.63 9.74
N ASN A 97 21.57 19.58 10.14
CA ASN A 97 22.59 19.64 11.18
C ASN A 97 23.77 18.72 10.84
N PRO A 98 24.82 19.23 10.16
CA PRO A 98 25.94 18.42 9.69
C PRO A 98 26.78 17.78 10.83
N ASN A 99 26.56 18.20 12.06
CA ASN A 99 27.24 17.63 13.24
C ASN A 99 26.45 16.49 13.89
N ARG A 100 25.31 16.12 13.31
CA ARG A 100 24.49 15.02 13.79
C ARG A 100 24.40 13.89 12.75
N TYR A 101 24.52 12.67 13.25
CA TYR A 101 24.45 11.47 12.43
C TYR A 101 23.46 10.48 13.03
N PHE A 102 22.88 9.66 12.15
CA PHE A 102 22.04 8.54 12.49
C PHE A 102 22.67 7.24 12.02
N ALA A 103 22.52 6.20 12.82
CA ALA A 103 22.63 4.82 12.38
C ALA A 103 21.24 4.31 12.01
N LEU A 104 21.14 3.57 10.92
CA LEU A 104 19.91 2.95 10.44
C LEU A 104 20.10 1.44 10.43
N ALA A 105 19.07 0.72 10.88
CA ALA A 105 19.09 -0.73 10.88
C ALA A 105 18.90 -1.26 9.45
N ASP A 106 19.79 -2.12 9.01
CA ASP A 106 19.78 -2.69 7.65
C ASP A 106 18.62 -3.69 7.45
N GLY A 107 18.15 -3.78 6.20
CA GLY A 107 17.13 -4.73 5.79
C GLY A 107 15.85 -4.62 6.63
N VAL A 108 15.40 -5.73 7.19
CA VAL A 108 14.22 -5.83 8.08
C VAL A 108 14.60 -5.90 9.57
N SER A 109 15.86 -5.66 9.93
CA SER A 109 16.34 -5.70 11.32
C SER A 109 15.98 -4.44 12.10
N CYS A 110 16.14 -4.47 13.42
CA CYS A 110 15.92 -3.32 14.28
C CYS A 110 16.90 -3.31 15.47
N PHE A 111 17.03 -2.16 16.13
CA PHE A 111 17.91 -1.98 17.30
C PHE A 111 17.27 -2.38 18.63
N LYS A 112 15.96 -2.60 18.65
CA LYS A 112 15.22 -3.02 19.85
C LYS A 112 14.70 -4.45 19.68
N LYS A 113 14.65 -5.20 20.77
CA LYS A 113 14.12 -6.56 20.77
C LYS A 113 12.60 -6.53 20.84
N GLY A 114 11.95 -7.39 20.03
CA GLY A 114 10.51 -7.64 20.13
C GLY A 114 9.64 -6.62 19.40
N GLU A 115 10.23 -5.73 18.61
CA GLU A 115 9.47 -4.80 17.76
C GLU A 115 8.81 -5.58 16.63
N GLU A 116 7.48 -5.69 16.67
CA GLU A 116 6.67 -6.30 15.63
C GLU A 116 6.16 -5.29 14.61
N TYR A 117 6.02 -4.04 15.04
CA TYR A 117 5.68 -2.86 14.24
C TYR A 117 6.74 -1.80 14.46
N THR A 118 7.30 -1.26 13.40
CA THR A 118 8.30 -0.20 13.51
C THR A 118 8.55 0.50 12.17
N HIS A 119 9.10 1.70 12.22
CA HIS A 119 9.45 2.53 11.07
C HIS A 119 10.73 3.33 11.34
N GLY A 120 11.16 4.16 10.37
CA GLY A 120 12.31 5.05 10.49
C GLY A 120 13.59 4.50 9.87
N GLY A 121 13.50 3.43 9.08
CA GLY A 121 14.59 2.92 8.23
C GLY A 121 14.44 3.37 6.78
N LEU A 122 15.23 2.75 5.88
CA LEU A 122 15.27 3.06 4.45
C LEU A 122 14.68 1.96 3.56
N SER A 123 13.83 1.09 4.09
CA SER A 123 13.14 0.12 3.24
C SER A 123 12.09 0.79 2.33
N LEU A 124 11.74 0.15 1.21
CA LEU A 124 10.68 0.64 0.35
C LEU A 124 9.35 0.77 1.09
N GLN A 125 9.06 -0.16 2.01
CA GLN A 125 7.83 -0.13 2.81
C GLN A 125 7.76 1.07 3.75
N GLU A 126 8.89 1.59 4.21
CA GLU A 126 8.97 2.74 5.11
C GLU A 126 9.01 4.07 4.35
N CYS A 127 9.70 4.12 3.20
CA CYS A 127 9.98 5.36 2.47
C CYS A 127 9.01 5.62 1.31
N LEU A 128 8.35 4.58 0.78
CA LEU A 128 7.40 4.74 -0.30
C LEU A 128 6.02 5.10 0.24
N THR A 129 5.68 6.37 0.20
CA THR A 129 4.41 6.88 0.74
C THR A 129 3.36 7.06 -0.34
N LEU A 130 2.10 6.86 0.03
CA LEU A 130 0.97 7.03 -0.84
C LEU A 130 0.60 8.53 -0.95
N HIS A 131 0.36 8.97 -2.18
CA HIS A 131 -0.23 10.26 -2.46
C HIS A 131 -1.51 10.06 -3.27
N LEU A 132 -2.66 10.07 -2.60
CA LEU A 132 -3.96 9.86 -3.20
C LEU A 132 -4.70 11.18 -3.37
N THR A 133 -5.31 11.40 -4.53
CA THR A 133 -6.23 12.53 -4.76
C THR A 133 -7.61 11.99 -5.08
N VAL A 134 -8.59 12.33 -4.26
CA VAL A 134 -9.99 11.99 -4.44
C VAL A 134 -10.75 13.23 -4.84
N THR A 135 -11.52 13.15 -5.91
CA THR A 135 -12.38 14.23 -6.42
C THR A 135 -13.81 13.74 -6.51
N ARG A 136 -14.76 14.67 -6.35
CA ARG A 136 -16.15 14.37 -6.68
C ARG A 136 -16.24 14.25 -8.20
N GLY A 137 -16.56 13.08 -8.72
CA GLY A 137 -16.88 12.90 -10.14
C GLY A 137 -18.09 13.74 -10.53
N GLU A 138 -18.04 14.44 -11.65
CA GLU A 138 -19.27 14.90 -12.30
C GLU A 138 -19.98 13.63 -12.73
N SER A 139 -21.17 13.40 -12.19
CA SER A 139 -22.03 12.23 -12.33
C SER A 139 -21.44 11.14 -13.26
N ALA A 140 -20.47 10.40 -12.75
CA ALA A 140 -20.13 9.13 -13.35
C ALA A 140 -21.44 8.34 -13.37
N GLN A 141 -21.80 7.78 -14.50
CA GLN A 141 -22.74 6.67 -14.57
C GLN A 141 -22.55 5.84 -13.32
N ALA A 142 -23.63 5.56 -12.59
CA ALA A 142 -23.62 4.90 -11.31
C ALA A 142 -22.51 3.84 -11.30
N ALA A 143 -21.57 3.98 -10.39
CA ALA A 143 -20.42 3.10 -10.34
C ALA A 143 -20.97 1.68 -10.43
N THR A 144 -20.60 1.00 -11.50
CA THR A 144 -21.10 -0.34 -11.79
C THR A 144 -20.40 -1.21 -10.76
N SER A 145 -21.03 -1.44 -9.61
CA SER A 145 -20.49 -2.35 -8.61
C SER A 145 -20.62 -3.76 -9.18
N VAL A 146 -19.50 -4.30 -9.61
CA VAL A 146 -19.39 -5.65 -10.12
C VAL A 146 -18.48 -6.42 -9.18
N GLU A 147 -18.96 -7.53 -8.68
CA GLU A 147 -18.19 -8.44 -7.86
C GLU A 147 -17.79 -9.67 -8.69
N PHE A 148 -16.50 -10.04 -8.65
CA PHE A 148 -16.06 -11.30 -9.24
C PHE A 148 -16.50 -12.46 -8.34
N THR A 149 -17.38 -13.31 -8.86
CA THR A 149 -17.82 -14.52 -8.17
C THR A 149 -16.97 -15.73 -8.51
N ASP A 150 -16.32 -15.73 -9.68
CA ASP A 150 -15.42 -16.79 -10.08
C ASP A 150 -14.39 -16.32 -11.12
N VAL A 151 -13.15 -16.84 -11.03
CA VAL A 151 -12.08 -16.61 -12.01
C VAL A 151 -11.35 -17.92 -12.25
N VAL A 152 -11.57 -18.53 -13.41
CA VAL A 152 -11.00 -19.83 -13.76
C VAL A 152 -10.05 -19.73 -14.95
N TRP A 153 -8.83 -20.23 -14.75
CA TRP A 153 -7.84 -20.40 -15.80
C TRP A 153 -7.77 -21.85 -16.29
N ARG A 154 -7.84 -22.03 -17.60
CA ARG A 154 -7.61 -23.32 -18.27
C ARG A 154 -6.66 -23.12 -19.45
N GLY A 155 -5.38 -23.39 -19.24
CA GLY A 155 -4.33 -23.01 -20.19
C GLY A 155 -4.33 -21.50 -20.42
N LEU A 156 -4.36 -21.07 -21.66
CA LEU A 156 -4.40 -19.65 -22.03
C LEU A 156 -5.78 -18.99 -21.89
N ARG A 157 -6.80 -19.73 -21.48
CA ARG A 157 -8.16 -19.22 -21.39
C ARG A 157 -8.48 -18.79 -19.96
N CYS A 158 -8.84 -17.51 -19.81
CA CYS A 158 -9.43 -16.95 -18.59
C CYS A 158 -10.95 -16.89 -18.75
N THR A 159 -11.68 -17.46 -17.83
CA THR A 159 -13.15 -17.35 -17.73
C THR A 159 -13.49 -16.71 -16.42
N VAL A 160 -14.35 -15.71 -16.44
CA VAL A 160 -14.85 -15.04 -15.24
C VAL A 160 -16.35 -15.16 -15.13
N ALA A 161 -16.84 -15.15 -13.91
CA ALA A 161 -18.24 -14.89 -13.57
C ALA A 161 -18.28 -13.68 -12.64
N VAL A 162 -19.25 -12.81 -12.85
CA VAL A 162 -19.45 -11.59 -12.05
C VAL A 162 -20.92 -11.48 -11.65
N ASP A 163 -21.15 -10.81 -10.52
CA ASP A 163 -22.47 -10.39 -10.06
C ASP A 163 -22.54 -8.87 -9.96
N GLY A 164 -23.75 -8.32 -9.92
CA GLY A 164 -23.99 -6.87 -9.86
C GLY A 164 -24.43 -6.28 -11.20
N ASN A 165 -24.19 -4.98 -11.41
CA ASN A 165 -24.56 -4.30 -12.64
C ASN A 165 -23.40 -4.33 -13.64
N PHE A 166 -23.35 -5.36 -14.49
CA PHE A 166 -22.31 -5.61 -15.49
C PHE A 166 -22.72 -5.25 -16.92
N SER A 167 -23.88 -4.63 -17.13
CA SER A 167 -24.35 -4.24 -18.45
C SER A 167 -23.37 -3.31 -19.18
N GLY A 168 -22.99 -3.66 -20.39
CA GLY A 168 -22.05 -2.89 -21.20
C GLY A 168 -20.58 -3.06 -20.84
N LEU A 169 -20.25 -3.89 -19.84
CA LEU A 169 -18.87 -4.19 -19.49
C LEU A 169 -18.25 -5.27 -20.38
N SER A 170 -16.94 -5.21 -20.54
CA SER A 170 -16.14 -6.20 -21.27
C SER A 170 -14.99 -6.70 -20.40
N LEU A 171 -14.70 -7.99 -20.52
CA LEU A 171 -13.53 -8.63 -19.93
C LEU A 171 -12.29 -8.33 -20.76
N ASP A 172 -11.24 -7.87 -20.09
CA ASP A 172 -9.91 -7.69 -20.63
C ASP A 172 -8.87 -8.19 -19.59
N VAL A 173 -7.74 -8.72 -20.05
CA VAL A 173 -6.60 -9.08 -19.19
C VAL A 173 -5.42 -8.22 -19.58
N ARG A 174 -4.82 -7.55 -18.60
CA ARG A 174 -3.74 -6.57 -18.81
C ARG A 174 -2.53 -6.88 -17.95
N SER A 175 -1.33 -6.60 -18.46
CA SER A 175 -0.09 -6.69 -17.69
C SER A 175 0.10 -5.49 -16.76
N GLN A 176 -0.51 -4.34 -17.07
CA GLN A 176 -0.54 -3.15 -16.23
C GLN A 176 -1.97 -2.67 -16.02
N ALA A 177 -2.37 -2.59 -14.74
CA ALA A 177 -3.70 -2.12 -14.39
C ALA A 177 -3.89 -0.64 -14.82
N GLY A 178 -5.01 -0.35 -15.48
CA GLY A 178 -5.34 1.01 -15.94
C GLY A 178 -4.76 1.41 -17.31
N ASP A 179 -3.82 0.65 -17.87
CA ASP A 179 -3.29 0.87 -19.20
C ASP A 179 -3.96 -0.08 -20.22
N SER A 180 -4.80 0.48 -21.08
CA SER A 180 -5.48 -0.30 -22.12
C SER A 180 -4.53 -0.84 -23.19
N SER A 181 -3.38 -0.22 -23.40
CA SER A 181 -2.38 -0.67 -24.37
C SER A 181 -1.61 -1.89 -23.88
N SER A 182 -1.68 -2.21 -22.58
CA SER A 182 -1.06 -3.38 -21.96
C SER A 182 -1.94 -4.65 -22.00
N SER A 183 -3.03 -4.64 -22.79
CA SER A 183 -3.87 -5.82 -23.01
C SER A 183 -3.06 -6.97 -23.58
N VAL A 184 -3.25 -8.16 -23.01
CA VAL A 184 -2.56 -9.40 -23.41
C VAL A 184 -3.51 -10.43 -23.98
N VAL A 185 -4.74 -10.03 -24.29
CA VAL A 185 -5.74 -10.90 -24.92
C VAL A 185 -5.86 -10.63 -26.39
N VAL A 186 -6.24 -11.64 -27.15
CA VAL A 186 -6.54 -11.52 -28.60
C VAL A 186 -7.64 -10.50 -28.88
N GLY A 187 -8.47 -10.20 -27.89
CA GLY A 187 -9.50 -9.18 -27.92
C GLY A 187 -10.40 -9.26 -26.70
N SER A 188 -10.77 -8.10 -26.17
CA SER A 188 -11.73 -8.01 -25.06
C SER A 188 -13.08 -8.61 -25.47
N LYS A 189 -13.81 -9.18 -24.52
CA LYS A 189 -15.11 -9.80 -24.76
C LYS A 189 -16.18 -9.19 -23.84
N PRO A 190 -17.33 -8.79 -24.39
CA PRO A 190 -18.44 -8.32 -23.57
C PRO A 190 -18.90 -9.44 -22.62
N LEU A 191 -19.33 -9.03 -21.43
CA LEU A 191 -20.01 -9.92 -20.51
C LEU A 191 -21.37 -10.34 -21.10
N LYS A 192 -21.69 -11.61 -20.95
CA LYS A 192 -22.99 -12.16 -21.35
C LYS A 192 -24.06 -11.75 -20.33
N ASP A 193 -25.32 -11.94 -20.69
CA ASP A 193 -26.47 -11.63 -19.82
C ASP A 193 -26.45 -12.37 -18.46
N ASN A 194 -25.71 -13.48 -18.38
CA ASN A 194 -25.52 -14.24 -17.15
C ASN A 194 -24.25 -13.85 -16.36
N GLY A 195 -23.64 -12.70 -16.64
CA GLY A 195 -22.45 -12.21 -15.97
C GLY A 195 -21.16 -12.97 -16.31
N THR A 196 -21.12 -13.82 -17.33
CA THR A 196 -19.90 -14.58 -17.67
C THR A 196 -19.22 -14.04 -18.92
N ALA A 197 -17.89 -14.10 -18.94
CA ALA A 197 -17.07 -13.88 -20.13
C ALA A 197 -15.84 -14.79 -20.14
N SER A 198 -15.28 -15.00 -21.33
CA SER A 198 -14.06 -15.80 -21.48
C SER A 198 -13.18 -15.20 -22.58
N VAL A 199 -11.91 -14.98 -22.24
CA VAL A 199 -10.88 -14.46 -23.13
C VAL A 199 -9.70 -15.43 -23.24
N VAL A 200 -8.91 -15.27 -24.31
CA VAL A 200 -7.68 -16.07 -24.53
C VAL A 200 -6.50 -15.12 -24.53
N VAL A 201 -5.48 -15.43 -23.73
CA VAL A 201 -4.21 -14.71 -23.67
C VAL A 201 -3.29 -15.21 -24.78
N GLU A 202 -2.56 -14.32 -25.42
CA GLU A 202 -1.72 -14.64 -26.59
C GLU A 202 -0.47 -15.43 -26.24
N ASP A 203 0.06 -15.28 -25.00
CA ASP A 203 1.32 -15.90 -24.60
C ASP A 203 1.24 -16.49 -23.16
N ASN A 204 1.73 -17.72 -23.00
CA ASN A 204 1.82 -18.42 -21.71
C ASN A 204 2.67 -17.69 -20.68
N TYR A 205 3.68 -16.94 -21.07
CA TYR A 205 4.54 -16.18 -20.15
C TYR A 205 3.81 -15.01 -19.47
N GLN A 206 2.69 -14.57 -20.00
CA GLN A 206 1.90 -13.48 -19.44
C GLN A 206 0.98 -13.93 -18.28
N ILE A 207 0.64 -15.22 -18.21
CA ILE A 207 -0.31 -15.73 -17.20
C ILE A 207 0.20 -15.53 -15.76
N GLY A 208 1.50 -15.72 -15.51
CA GLY A 208 2.11 -15.53 -14.20
C GLY A 208 2.32 -14.06 -13.79
N ARG A 209 2.15 -13.12 -14.72
CA ARG A 209 2.34 -11.67 -14.52
C ARG A 209 1.02 -10.89 -14.56
N ALA A 210 -0.02 -11.47 -15.14
CA ALA A 210 -1.34 -10.85 -15.19
C ALA A 210 -1.97 -10.86 -13.80
N SER A 211 -2.16 -9.70 -13.20
CA SER A 211 -2.96 -9.56 -12.00
C SER A 211 -4.39 -9.26 -12.40
N CYS A 212 -5.35 -10.13 -12.03
CA CYS A 212 -6.75 -9.74 -11.99
C CYS A 212 -6.92 -8.74 -10.85
N ARG A 213 -6.83 -7.45 -11.14
CA ARG A 213 -7.27 -6.41 -10.21
C ARG A 213 -8.55 -5.82 -10.77
N GLU A 214 -9.60 -5.90 -9.95
CA GLU A 214 -10.79 -5.10 -10.11
C GLU A 214 -10.43 -3.65 -10.38
N ARG A 215 -11.00 -3.08 -11.44
CA ARG A 215 -11.30 -1.65 -11.49
C ARG A 215 -12.64 -1.46 -12.15
N VAL A 216 -13.49 -0.92 -11.37
CA VAL A 216 -14.64 -0.13 -11.78
C VAL A 216 -14.14 1.20 -12.37
#